data_c9bb28bb5eb276808b1ca687c171987a
#
_entry.id   c9bb28bb5eb276808b1ca687c171987a
#
_cell.length_a   1.000
_cell.length_b   1.000
_cell.length_c   1.000
_cell.angle_alpha   90.00
_cell.angle_beta   90.00
_cell.angle_gamma   90.00
#
_symmetry.space_group_name_H-M   'P 1'
#
loop_
_entity.id
_entity.type
_entity.pdbx_description
1 polymer ?
#
loop_
_entity_poly.entity_id
_entity_poly.type
_entity_poly.pdbx_seq_one_letter_code
_entity_poly.pdbx_strand_id
1 'polypeptide(L)' 'MAGPTQIEQVAERVERLLVRHEELQRTNALLADQVAVLTHERDSLKSRLAAARARVDALLERLPIAS' A
#
# COMPACT_ATOMS: atom_id res chain seq x y z
N MET A 1 -6.82 -50.70 10.86
CA MET A 1 -5.89 -49.93 10.02
C MET A 1 -5.37 -48.75 10.82
N ALA A 2 -4.08 -48.58 10.82
CA ALA A 2 -3.47 -47.46 11.50
C ALA A 2 -3.70 -46.19 10.71
N GLY A 3 -4.12 -45.12 11.35
CA GLY A 3 -4.15 -43.82 10.75
C GLY A 3 -2.74 -43.27 10.48
N PRO A 4 -2.60 -42.07 9.97
CA PRO A 4 -1.30 -41.46 9.74
C PRO A 4 -0.49 -41.38 11.02
N THR A 5 0.80 -41.65 10.90
CA THR A 5 1.71 -41.54 12.05
C THR A 5 1.81 -40.06 12.50
N GLN A 6 2.34 -39.88 13.73
CA GLN A 6 2.59 -38.53 14.24
C GLN A 6 3.55 -37.76 13.33
N ILE A 7 4.53 -38.41 12.77
CA ILE A 7 5.51 -37.82 11.85
C ILE A 7 4.80 -37.33 10.57
N GLU A 8 3.92 -38.16 10.00
CA GLU A 8 3.15 -37.80 8.83
C GLU A 8 2.23 -36.63 9.10
N GLN A 9 1.59 -36.59 10.27
CA GLN A 9 0.74 -35.46 10.69
C GLN A 9 1.55 -34.17 10.81
N VAL A 10 2.75 -34.23 11.39
CA VAL A 10 3.65 -33.10 11.50
C VAL A 10 4.08 -32.62 10.11
N ALA A 11 4.44 -33.56 9.23
CA ALA A 11 4.82 -33.22 7.85
C ALA A 11 3.70 -32.50 7.10
N GLU A 12 2.46 -32.98 7.25
CA GLU A 12 1.30 -32.32 6.63
C GLU A 12 1.08 -30.90 7.17
N ARG A 13 1.27 -30.70 8.46
CA ARG A 13 1.15 -29.38 9.07
C ARG A 13 2.25 -28.44 8.57
N VAL A 14 3.47 -28.96 8.46
CA VAL A 14 4.60 -28.17 7.92
C VAL A 14 4.32 -27.76 6.48
N GLU A 15 3.84 -28.68 5.65
CA GLU A 15 3.49 -28.38 4.26
C GLU A 15 2.42 -27.29 4.17
N ARG A 16 1.38 -27.38 4.99
CA ARG A 16 0.32 -26.37 5.03
C ARG A 16 0.85 -25.01 5.47
N LEU A 17 1.74 -25.00 6.47
CA LEU A 17 2.37 -23.76 6.92
C LEU A 17 3.25 -23.14 5.84
N LEU A 18 3.99 -23.95 5.09
CA LEU A 18 4.81 -23.46 3.99
C LEU A 18 3.98 -22.85 2.89
N VAL A 19 2.89 -23.50 2.50
CA VAL A 19 1.97 -22.98 1.49
C VAL A 19 1.37 -21.64 1.96
N ARG A 20 0.91 -21.60 3.20
CA ARG A 20 0.36 -20.37 3.76
C ARG A 20 1.40 -19.25 3.83
N HIS A 21 2.63 -19.60 4.18
CA HIS A 21 3.72 -18.63 4.22
C HIS A 21 3.98 -18.03 2.85
N GLU A 22 4.02 -18.85 1.81
CA GLU A 22 4.19 -18.38 0.44
C GLU A 22 3.04 -17.46 -0.01
N GLU A 23 1.82 -17.82 0.34
CA GLU A 23 0.65 -16.99 0.05
C GLU A 23 0.74 -15.63 0.74
N LEU A 24 1.14 -15.62 2.01
CA LEU A 24 1.32 -14.39 2.77
C LEU A 24 2.44 -13.53 2.21
N GLN A 25 3.53 -14.15 1.75
CA GLN A 25 4.61 -13.42 1.11
C GLN A 25 4.14 -12.72 -0.17
N ARG A 26 3.37 -13.41 -0.99
CA ARG A 26 2.80 -12.82 -2.22
C ARG A 26 1.85 -11.68 -1.89
N THR A 27 0.98 -11.89 -0.92
CA THR A 27 0.04 -10.86 -0.47
C THR A 27 0.79 -9.64 0.06
N ASN A 28 1.83 -9.86 0.86
CA ASN A 28 2.64 -8.77 1.40
C ASN A 28 3.34 -7.99 0.30
N ALA A 29 3.89 -8.68 -0.70
CA ALA A 29 4.53 -8.02 -1.84
C ALA A 29 3.52 -7.17 -2.62
N LEU A 30 2.34 -7.70 -2.86
CA LEU A 30 1.27 -6.98 -3.55
C LEU A 30 0.83 -5.75 -2.77
N LEU A 31 0.64 -5.90 -1.45
CA LEU A 31 0.27 -4.78 -0.58
C LEU A 31 1.36 -3.70 -0.55
N ALA A 32 2.63 -4.11 -0.51
CA ALA A 32 3.75 -3.17 -0.56
C ALA A 32 3.73 -2.36 -1.85
N ASP A 33 3.47 -3.01 -2.98
CA ASP A 33 3.35 -2.33 -4.27
C ASP A 33 2.17 -1.35 -4.28
N GLN A 34 1.02 -1.76 -3.75
CA GLN A 34 -0.16 -0.90 -3.65
C GLN A 34 0.11 0.32 -2.77
N VAL A 35 0.78 0.13 -1.64
CA VAL A 35 1.17 1.24 -0.75
C VAL A 35 2.11 2.19 -1.47
N ALA A 36 3.09 1.67 -2.23
CA ALA A 36 4.02 2.51 -2.99
C ALA A 36 3.29 3.36 -4.04
N VAL A 37 2.35 2.78 -4.77
CA VAL A 37 1.54 3.49 -5.77
C VAL A 37 0.69 4.57 -5.11
N LEU A 38 0.00 4.23 -4.02
CA LEU A 38 -0.85 5.18 -3.30
C LEU A 38 -0.04 6.33 -2.70
N THR A 39 1.14 6.04 -2.17
CA THR A 39 2.04 7.06 -1.65
C THR A 39 2.46 8.02 -2.75
N HIS A 40 2.80 7.50 -3.92
CA HIS A 40 3.18 8.33 -5.06
C HIS A 40 2.03 9.21 -5.54
N GLU A 41 0.83 8.66 -5.62
CA GLU A 41 -0.37 9.41 -5.98
C GLU A 41 -0.66 10.51 -4.96
N ARG A 42 -0.56 10.19 -3.69
CA ARG A 42 -0.74 11.18 -2.62
C ARG A 42 0.25 12.32 -2.76
N ASP A 43 1.52 12.01 -2.97
CA ASP A 43 2.57 13.03 -3.06
C ASP A 43 2.36 13.90 -4.30
N SER A 44 1.93 13.30 -5.42
CA SER A 44 1.58 14.03 -6.63
C SER A 44 0.41 14.99 -6.39
N LEU A 45 -0.64 14.52 -5.71
CA LEU A 45 -1.80 15.35 -5.39
C LEU A 45 -1.44 16.48 -4.43
N LYS A 46 -0.58 16.24 -3.46
CA LYS A 46 -0.09 17.29 -2.56
C LYS A 46 0.67 18.36 -3.32
N SER A 47 1.53 17.98 -4.25
CA SER A 47 2.28 18.93 -5.08
C SER A 47 1.35 19.78 -5.94
N ARG A 48 0.35 19.15 -6.54
CA ARG A 48 -0.65 19.85 -7.36
C ARG A 48 -1.46 20.83 -6.52
N LEU A 49 -1.86 20.40 -5.33
CA LEU A 49 -2.63 21.26 -4.43
C LEU A 49 -1.80 22.47 -4.00
N ALA A 50 -0.53 22.27 -3.64
CA ALA A 50 0.38 23.34 -3.27
C ALA A 50 0.56 24.33 -4.42
N ALA A 51 0.73 23.83 -5.65
CA ALA A 51 0.85 24.68 -6.84
C ALA A 51 -0.43 25.48 -7.12
N ALA A 52 -1.59 24.82 -6.97
CA ALA A 52 -2.87 25.49 -7.16
C ALA A 52 -3.10 26.58 -6.12
N ARG A 53 -2.76 26.31 -4.86
CA ARG A 53 -2.87 27.32 -3.80
C ARG A 53 -1.95 28.50 -4.04
N ALA A 54 -0.72 28.26 -4.50
CA ALA A 54 0.21 29.31 -4.80
C ALA A 54 -0.32 30.22 -5.92
N ARG A 55 -0.95 29.63 -6.96
CA ARG A 55 -1.57 30.39 -8.04
C ARG A 55 -2.73 31.22 -7.57
N VAL A 56 -3.58 30.66 -6.72
CA VAL A 56 -4.72 31.40 -6.15
C VAL A 56 -4.22 32.56 -5.30
N ASP A 57 -3.23 32.31 -4.45
CA ASP A 57 -2.65 33.36 -3.62
C ASP A 57 -2.03 34.48 -4.46
N ALA A 58 -1.32 34.12 -5.54
CA ALA A 58 -0.74 35.09 -6.44
C ALA A 58 -1.83 35.95 -7.14
N LEU A 59 -2.93 35.32 -7.54
CA LEU A 59 -4.06 36.03 -8.16
C LEU A 59 -4.73 36.96 -7.16
N LEU A 60 -4.91 36.53 -5.92
CA LEU A 60 -5.48 37.35 -4.85
C LEU A 60 -4.62 38.59 -4.57
N GLU A 61 -3.29 38.42 -4.58
CA GLU A 61 -2.37 39.54 -4.41
C GLU A 61 -2.45 40.56 -5.55
N ARG A 62 -2.80 40.10 -6.74
CA ARG A 62 -2.91 40.98 -7.93
C ARG A 62 -4.27 41.68 -8.05
N LEU A 63 -5.26 41.24 -7.29
CA LEU A 63 -6.56 41.89 -7.34
C LEU A 63 -6.44 43.31 -6.80
N PRO A 64 -6.98 44.29 -7.54
CA PRO A 64 -7.03 45.64 -7.00
C PRO A 64 -7.95 45.67 -5.80
N ILE A 65 -7.38 46.07 -4.66
CA ILE A 65 -8.18 46.24 -3.47
C ILE A 65 -8.99 47.52 -3.68
N ALA A 66 -10.29 47.35 -3.74
CA ALA A 66 -11.16 48.51 -3.79
C ALA A 66 -11.05 49.23 -2.45
N SER A 67 -10.38 50.30 -2.42
CA SER A 67 -10.26 51.10 -1.21
C SER A 67 -11.51 51.97 -1.01
#